data_5860ae804c45baba9d8cfee4d293028e
#
_entry.id   5860ae804c45baba9d8cfee4d293028e
#
_cell.length_a   1.000
_cell.length_b   1.000
_cell.length_c   1.000
_cell.angle_alpha   90.00
_cell.angle_beta   90.00
_cell.angle_gamma   90.00
#
_symmetry.space_group_name_H-M   'P 1'
#
loop_
_entity.id
_entity.type
_entity.pdbx_description
1 polymer ?
#
loop_
_entity_poly.entity_id
_entity_poly.type
_entity_poly.pdbx_seq_one_letter_code
_entity_poly.pdbx_strand_id
1 'polypeptide(L)'
;NKNLVKIIKYFMKILTVQNRMGIGDMIIFLPFIEAIAKKFDTKVDLLVKENSKASEYLKNNKYIKNIIILDRNTKNKKGEHDGIIGTFKLIYYLRKFKFDKVFIFNSSLRYNLIARFSSIKEVHQYPLYQKKNQHIIQAAQNFLKNQINLDVDSNPNITIDEQILKSNKIKNFSSE
;
A
#
# COMPACT_ATOMS: atom_id res chain seq x y z
N ASN A 1 30.66 10.69 -34.72
CA ASN A 1 29.96 11.16 -33.50
C ASN A 1 28.62 10.49 -33.38
N LYS A 2 28.59 9.35 -32.70
CA LYS A 2 27.35 8.70 -32.31
C LYS A 2 26.86 9.36 -31.03
N ASN A 3 25.84 10.20 -31.15
CA ASN A 3 25.13 10.75 -29.98
C ASN A 3 24.41 9.61 -29.26
N LEU A 4 25.03 9.12 -28.19
CA LEU A 4 24.38 8.25 -27.19
C LEU A 4 23.36 9.10 -26.44
N VAL A 5 22.12 9.15 -26.93
CA VAL A 5 21.00 9.66 -26.14
C VAL A 5 20.77 8.67 -25.00
N LYS A 6 21.27 9.01 -23.83
CA LYS A 6 21.04 8.25 -22.59
C LYS A 6 19.57 8.41 -22.24
N ILE A 7 18.72 7.47 -22.68
CA ILE A 7 17.32 7.42 -22.27
C ILE A 7 17.31 7.13 -20.77
N ILE A 8 17.17 8.18 -19.96
CA ILE A 8 16.95 8.03 -18.53
C ILE A 8 15.54 7.46 -18.37
N LYS A 9 15.45 6.14 -18.14
CA LYS A 9 14.18 5.49 -17.84
C LYS A 9 13.64 6.10 -16.54
N TYR A 10 12.65 6.97 -16.65
CA TYR A 10 11.98 7.55 -15.49
C TYR A 10 11.14 6.47 -14.81
N PHE A 11 11.53 6.06 -13.62
CA PHE A 11 10.76 5.13 -12.83
C PHE A 11 9.70 5.88 -12.03
N MET A 12 8.44 5.68 -12.41
CA MET A 12 7.30 6.23 -11.69
C MET A 12 7.28 5.74 -10.23
N LYS A 13 7.08 6.66 -9.29
CA LYS A 13 6.97 6.36 -7.87
C LYS A 13 5.50 6.35 -7.45
N ILE A 14 5.02 5.21 -7.03
CA ILE A 14 3.62 4.99 -6.70
C ILE A 14 3.48 4.63 -5.23
N LEU A 15 2.58 5.34 -4.54
CA LEU A 15 2.16 5.01 -3.18
C LEU A 15 0.80 4.30 -3.22
N THR A 16 0.67 3.23 -2.47
CA THR A 16 -0.62 2.60 -2.19
C THR A 16 -0.95 2.75 -0.72
N VAL A 17 -2.17 3.17 -0.39
CA VAL A 17 -2.63 3.39 0.97
C VAL A 17 -3.72 2.40 1.33
N GLN A 18 -3.39 1.45 2.21
CA GLN A 18 -4.32 0.49 2.77
C GLN A 18 -4.29 0.62 4.30
N ASN A 19 -5.29 1.29 4.87
CA ASN A 19 -5.34 1.62 6.30
C ASN A 19 -6.34 0.80 7.11
N ARG A 20 -6.91 -0.27 6.54
CA ARG A 20 -7.74 -1.21 7.28
C ARG A 20 -6.89 -2.00 8.27
N MET A 21 -7.55 -2.59 9.26
CA MET A 21 -6.90 -3.25 10.36
C MET A 21 -6.86 -4.77 10.16
N GLY A 22 -5.68 -5.35 10.33
CA GLY A 22 -5.49 -6.79 10.35
C GLY A 22 -4.81 -7.37 9.12
N ILE A 23 -4.29 -8.58 9.31
CA ILE A 23 -3.56 -9.36 8.29
C ILE A 23 -4.52 -9.76 7.16
N GLY A 24 -5.74 -10.20 7.51
CA GLY A 24 -6.74 -10.64 6.53
C GLY A 24 -7.11 -9.53 5.54
N ASP A 25 -7.34 -8.31 6.02
CA ASP A 25 -7.60 -7.17 5.14
C ASP A 25 -6.42 -6.91 4.19
N MET A 26 -5.19 -7.01 4.69
CA MET A 26 -4.01 -6.79 3.86
C MET A 26 -3.88 -7.85 2.76
N ILE A 27 -4.15 -9.12 3.09
CA ILE A 27 -4.13 -10.23 2.14
C ILE A 27 -5.18 -10.03 1.04
N ILE A 28 -6.40 -9.60 1.40
CA ILE A 28 -7.48 -9.30 0.45
C ILE A 28 -7.07 -8.18 -0.53
N PHE A 29 -6.34 -7.16 -0.07
CA PHE A 29 -5.92 -6.05 -0.92
C PHE A 29 -4.64 -6.32 -1.73
N LEU A 30 -3.87 -7.34 -1.39
CA LEU A 30 -2.59 -7.64 -2.05
C LEU A 30 -2.70 -7.81 -3.57
N PRO A 31 -3.68 -8.56 -4.14
CA PRO A 31 -3.85 -8.69 -5.58
C PRO A 31 -4.01 -7.33 -6.29
N PHE A 32 -4.73 -6.40 -5.67
CA PHE A 32 -4.96 -5.07 -6.24
C PHE A 32 -3.70 -4.21 -6.23
N ILE A 33 -2.91 -4.30 -5.16
CA ILE A 33 -1.61 -3.61 -5.02
C ILE A 33 -0.62 -4.15 -6.06
N GLU A 34 -0.53 -5.47 -6.21
CA GLU A 34 0.31 -6.12 -7.21
C GLU A 34 -0.12 -5.79 -8.64
N ALA A 35 -1.43 -5.71 -8.89
CA ALA A 35 -1.96 -5.34 -10.20
C ALA A 35 -1.58 -3.90 -10.59
N ILE A 36 -1.58 -2.96 -9.63
CA ILE A 36 -1.07 -1.60 -9.86
C ILE A 36 0.41 -1.65 -10.22
N ALA A 37 1.23 -2.38 -9.47
CA ALA A 37 2.65 -2.51 -9.74
C ALA A 37 2.93 -3.08 -11.15
N LYS A 38 2.19 -4.11 -11.54
CA LYS A 38 2.26 -4.71 -12.88
C LYS A 38 1.83 -3.73 -13.97
N LYS A 39 0.71 -3.02 -13.78
CA LYS A 39 0.17 -2.05 -14.76
C LYS A 39 1.17 -0.95 -15.10
N PHE A 40 1.92 -0.47 -14.11
CA PHE A 40 2.87 0.62 -14.27
C PHE A 40 4.33 0.17 -14.42
N ASP A 41 4.58 -1.13 -14.50
CA ASP A 41 5.93 -1.74 -14.57
C ASP A 41 6.89 -1.16 -13.52
N THR A 42 6.41 -1.03 -12.28
CA THR A 42 7.20 -0.48 -11.17
C THR A 42 6.79 -1.09 -9.83
N LYS A 43 7.74 -1.17 -8.90
CA LYS A 43 7.41 -1.54 -7.52
C LYS A 43 6.71 -0.37 -6.82
N VAL A 44 5.70 -0.66 -6.01
CA VAL A 44 4.96 0.34 -5.25
C VAL A 44 5.44 0.44 -3.80
N ASP A 45 5.33 1.62 -3.23
CA ASP A 45 5.46 1.82 -1.79
C ASP A 45 4.09 1.64 -1.13
N LEU A 46 4.06 1.00 0.04
CA LEU A 46 2.82 0.63 0.72
C LEU A 46 2.72 1.33 2.08
N LEU A 47 1.69 2.16 2.27
CA LEU A 47 1.35 2.78 3.55
C LEU A 47 0.26 1.97 4.25
N VAL A 48 0.59 1.35 5.38
CA VAL A 48 -0.28 0.45 6.14
C VAL A 48 -0.16 0.68 7.63
N LYS A 49 -1.17 0.22 8.38
CA LYS A 49 -1.09 0.17 9.84
C LYS A 49 -0.19 -0.97 10.31
N GLU A 50 0.44 -0.80 11.47
CA GLU A 50 1.34 -1.78 12.08
C GLU A 50 0.67 -3.15 12.30
N ASN A 51 -0.60 -3.16 12.74
CA ASN A 51 -1.35 -4.40 12.99
C ASN A 51 -1.71 -5.20 11.72
N SER A 52 -1.44 -4.67 10.53
CA SER A 52 -1.47 -5.46 9.29
C SER A 52 -0.35 -6.48 9.22
N LYS A 53 0.71 -6.31 10.02
CA LYS A 53 1.93 -7.15 10.02
C LYS A 53 2.62 -7.26 8.64
N ALA A 54 2.30 -6.33 7.73
CA ALA A 54 2.78 -6.37 6.34
C ALA A 54 4.31 -6.47 6.26
N SER A 55 5.05 -5.81 7.14
CA SER A 55 6.52 -5.87 7.20
C SER A 55 7.09 -7.27 7.52
N GLU A 56 6.29 -8.15 8.11
CA GLU A 56 6.72 -9.51 8.47
C GLU A 56 6.67 -10.46 7.25
N TYR A 57 5.62 -10.37 6.42
CA TYR A 57 5.41 -11.32 5.31
C TYR A 57 5.49 -10.74 3.90
N LEU A 58 5.50 -9.40 3.74
CA LEU A 58 5.63 -8.76 2.43
C LEU A 58 7.03 -8.20 2.15
N LYS A 59 7.99 -8.35 3.06
CA LYS A 59 9.34 -7.81 2.91
C LYS A 59 10.01 -8.22 1.60
N ASN A 60 9.80 -9.47 1.17
CA ASN A 60 10.39 -10.03 -0.05
C ASN A 60 9.41 -10.04 -1.24
N ASN A 61 8.28 -9.35 -1.15
CA ASN A 61 7.34 -9.29 -2.26
C ASN A 61 7.95 -8.53 -3.45
N LYS A 62 7.91 -9.16 -4.63
CA LYS A 62 8.55 -8.62 -5.85
C LYS A 62 7.92 -7.32 -6.37
N TYR A 63 6.70 -7.00 -5.95
CA TYR A 63 5.95 -5.83 -6.41
C TYR A 63 5.95 -4.68 -5.39
N ILE A 64 6.41 -4.93 -4.17
CA ILE A 64 6.49 -3.92 -3.10
C ILE A 64 7.94 -3.48 -2.93
N LYS A 65 8.15 -2.16 -2.86
CA LYS A 65 9.47 -1.55 -2.67
C LYS A 65 9.75 -1.28 -1.19
N ASN A 66 8.88 -0.50 -0.57
CA ASN A 66 8.98 -0.14 0.83
C ASN A 66 7.62 -0.31 1.51
N ILE A 67 7.66 -0.64 2.79
CA ILE A 67 6.48 -0.69 3.66
C ILE A 67 6.63 0.44 4.67
N ILE A 68 5.71 1.40 4.60
CA ILE A 68 5.66 2.57 5.46
C ILE A 68 4.58 2.32 6.51
N ILE A 69 4.96 2.38 7.77
CA ILE A 69 4.03 2.13 8.87
C ILE A 69 3.29 3.43 9.23
N LEU A 70 1.97 3.35 9.16
CA LEU A 70 1.08 4.38 9.64
C LEU A 70 0.83 4.18 11.14
N ASP A 71 1.62 4.83 11.96
CA ASP A 71 1.45 4.82 13.41
C ASP A 71 0.25 5.67 13.80
N ARG A 72 -0.87 5.01 13.99
CA ARG A 72 -2.13 5.60 14.48
C ARG A 72 -2.72 4.75 15.57
N ASN A 73 -3.27 5.44 16.55
CA ASN A 73 -3.83 4.94 17.79
C ASN A 73 -4.39 3.51 17.74
N THR A 74 -3.83 2.66 18.59
CA THR A 74 -4.45 1.43 19.08
C THR A 74 -4.83 1.66 20.53
N LYS A 75 -6.05 1.41 20.86
CA LYS A 75 -6.87 1.58 22.08
C LYS A 75 -6.35 2.40 23.30
N ASN A 76 -5.04 2.66 23.50
CA ASN A 76 -4.53 3.36 24.70
C ASN A 76 -3.25 4.20 24.51
N LYS A 77 -2.72 4.33 23.30
CA LYS A 77 -1.56 5.18 23.03
C LYS A 77 -1.81 6.07 21.81
N LYS A 78 -1.54 7.36 21.94
CA LYS A 78 -1.56 8.30 20.83
C LYS A 78 -0.42 7.96 19.87
N GLY A 79 -0.76 7.61 18.64
CA GLY A 79 0.22 7.34 17.58
C GLY A 79 0.91 8.60 17.08
N GLU A 80 2.09 8.46 16.50
CA GLU A 80 2.86 9.58 15.96
C GLU A 80 2.10 10.35 14.86
N HIS A 81 1.24 9.66 14.11
CA HIS A 81 0.46 10.22 13.01
C HIS A 81 -0.98 10.61 13.41
N ASP A 82 -1.28 10.74 14.71
CA ASP A 82 -2.60 11.15 15.20
C ASP A 82 -2.76 12.66 15.31
N GLY A 83 -4.01 13.09 15.18
CA GLY A 83 -4.39 14.51 15.28
C GLY A 83 -3.82 15.36 14.13
N ILE A 84 -3.84 16.66 14.31
CA ILE A 84 -3.41 17.64 13.29
C ILE A 84 -1.87 17.60 13.14
N ILE A 85 -1.15 17.61 14.26
CA ILE A 85 0.33 17.58 14.27
C ILE A 85 0.84 16.31 13.60
N GLY A 86 0.28 15.13 13.92
CA GLY A 86 0.64 13.87 13.30
C GLY A 86 0.31 13.82 11.80
N THR A 87 -0.74 14.54 11.37
CA THR A 87 -1.04 14.71 9.95
C THR A 87 0.06 15.49 9.24
N PHE A 88 0.54 16.60 9.80
CA PHE A 88 1.65 17.37 9.23
C PHE A 88 2.96 16.58 9.20
N LYS A 89 3.25 15.80 10.25
CA LYS A 89 4.42 14.90 10.27
C LYS A 89 4.38 13.90 9.11
N LEU A 90 3.23 13.26 8.90
CA LEU A 90 3.05 12.31 7.80
C LEU A 90 3.17 12.98 6.42
N ILE A 91 2.60 14.16 6.24
CA ILE A 91 2.73 14.96 5.01
C ILE A 91 4.21 15.24 4.72
N TYR A 92 4.93 15.77 5.71
CA TYR A 92 6.36 16.07 5.56
C TYR A 92 7.19 14.84 5.24
N TYR A 93 6.89 13.72 5.90
CA TYR A 93 7.56 12.45 5.66
C TYR A 93 7.32 11.95 4.23
N LEU A 94 6.06 11.90 3.77
CA LEU A 94 5.71 11.42 2.43
C LEU A 94 6.27 12.33 1.32
N ARG A 95 6.38 13.63 1.57
CA ARG A 95 6.94 14.60 0.62
C ARG A 95 8.37 14.28 0.20
N LYS A 96 9.16 13.66 1.09
CA LYS A 96 10.56 13.27 0.82
C LYS A 96 10.67 12.21 -0.28
N PHE A 97 9.66 11.37 -0.44
CA PHE A 97 9.66 10.29 -1.45
C PHE A 97 9.39 10.80 -2.87
N LYS A 98 8.74 11.97 -3.01
CA LYS A 98 8.35 12.56 -4.30
C LYS A 98 7.54 11.56 -5.16
N PHE A 99 6.44 11.06 -4.61
CA PHE A 99 5.53 10.17 -5.33
C PHE A 99 4.84 10.90 -6.49
N ASP A 100 4.67 10.20 -7.61
CA ASP A 100 3.95 10.70 -8.78
C ASP A 100 2.45 10.43 -8.66
N LYS A 101 2.10 9.22 -8.18
CA LYS A 101 0.72 8.76 -8.03
C LYS A 101 0.49 8.15 -6.66
N VAL A 102 -0.77 8.24 -6.20
CA VAL A 102 -1.23 7.49 -5.02
C VAL A 102 -2.57 6.82 -5.29
N PHE A 103 -2.71 5.58 -4.82
CA PHE A 103 -3.96 4.83 -4.81
C PHE A 103 -4.42 4.62 -3.37
N ILE A 104 -5.57 5.23 -3.01
CA ILE A 104 -6.09 5.24 -1.65
C ILE A 104 -7.32 4.36 -1.57
N PHE A 105 -7.19 3.17 -1.00
CA PHE A 105 -8.28 2.20 -0.78
C PHE A 105 -9.13 2.56 0.44
N ASN A 106 -9.51 3.84 0.52
CA ASN A 106 -10.24 4.40 1.64
C ASN A 106 -11.00 5.66 1.22
N SER A 107 -12.18 5.88 1.79
CA SER A 107 -13.05 7.04 1.49
C SER A 107 -12.83 8.25 2.43
N SER A 108 -11.76 8.27 3.23
CA SER A 108 -11.50 9.34 4.18
C SER A 108 -10.85 10.55 3.50
N LEU A 109 -11.48 11.72 3.64
CA LEU A 109 -10.95 13.00 3.17
C LEU A 109 -9.54 13.28 3.69
N ARG A 110 -9.21 12.81 4.91
CA ARG A 110 -7.89 13.00 5.51
C ARG A 110 -6.77 12.50 4.61
N TYR A 111 -6.87 11.28 4.04
CA TYR A 111 -5.80 10.73 3.20
C TYR A 111 -5.70 11.44 1.87
N ASN A 112 -6.81 11.95 1.33
CA ASN A 112 -6.80 12.81 0.16
C ASN A 112 -6.00 14.10 0.42
N LEU A 113 -6.28 14.77 1.52
CA LEU A 113 -5.57 15.99 1.91
C LEU A 113 -4.08 15.71 2.16
N ILE A 114 -3.76 14.63 2.88
CA ILE A 114 -2.36 14.21 3.10
C ILE A 114 -1.64 14.04 1.76
N ALA A 115 -2.23 13.32 0.82
CA ALA A 115 -1.64 13.09 -0.50
C ALA A 115 -1.38 14.39 -1.26
N ARG A 116 -2.39 15.27 -1.34
CA ARG A 116 -2.29 16.56 -2.02
C ARG A 116 -1.24 17.48 -1.38
N PHE A 117 -1.27 17.60 -0.06
CA PHE A 117 -0.27 18.40 0.66
C PHE A 117 1.13 17.78 0.65
N SER A 118 1.25 16.48 0.36
CA SER A 118 2.56 15.84 0.10
C SER A 118 3.08 16.08 -1.32
N SER A 119 2.39 16.92 -2.12
CA SER A 119 2.73 17.25 -3.50
C SER A 119 2.68 16.06 -4.46
N ILE A 120 1.80 15.09 -4.19
CA ILE A 120 1.55 13.97 -5.10
C ILE A 120 0.65 14.46 -6.24
N LYS A 121 1.09 14.28 -7.49
CA LYS A 121 0.44 14.85 -8.67
C LYS A 121 -0.90 14.21 -8.98
N GLU A 122 -0.96 12.89 -8.95
CA GLU A 122 -2.17 12.13 -9.27
C GLU A 122 -2.68 11.37 -8.05
N VAL A 123 -3.89 11.71 -7.61
CA VAL A 123 -4.55 11.13 -6.44
C VAL A 123 -5.78 10.36 -6.86
N HIS A 124 -5.69 9.03 -6.81
CA HIS A 124 -6.79 8.10 -7.01
C HIS A 124 -7.32 7.64 -5.66
N GLN A 125 -8.60 7.80 -5.42
CA GLN A 125 -9.21 7.46 -4.14
C GLN A 125 -10.62 6.88 -4.33
N TYR A 126 -11.04 6.03 -3.39
CA TYR A 126 -12.45 5.65 -3.27
C TYR A 126 -13.33 6.90 -3.16
N PRO A 127 -14.56 6.90 -3.73
CA PRO A 127 -15.50 8.01 -3.56
C PRO A 127 -15.66 8.37 -2.08
N LEU A 128 -15.57 9.66 -1.74
CA LEU A 128 -15.57 10.14 -0.35
C LEU A 128 -16.83 9.76 0.42
N TYR A 129 -17.95 9.55 -0.27
CA TYR A 129 -19.26 9.23 0.33
C TYR A 129 -19.79 7.86 -0.11
N GLN A 130 -18.90 6.91 -0.38
CA GLN A 130 -19.33 5.58 -0.80
C GLN A 130 -20.17 4.91 0.31
N LYS A 131 -21.44 4.60 0.02
CA LYS A 131 -22.30 3.82 0.91
C LYS A 131 -21.67 2.44 1.16
N LYS A 132 -21.70 1.98 2.41
CA LYS A 132 -21.01 0.76 2.88
C LYS A 132 -21.56 -0.57 2.31
N ASN A 133 -22.45 -0.54 1.35
CA ASN A 133 -23.21 -1.72 0.89
C ASN A 133 -22.48 -2.57 -0.18
N GLN A 134 -21.21 -2.24 -0.52
CA GLN A 134 -20.44 -3.08 -1.44
C GLN A 134 -19.45 -3.96 -0.68
N HIS A 135 -19.33 -5.21 -1.15
CA HIS A 135 -18.28 -6.10 -0.68
C HIS A 135 -16.90 -5.46 -0.95
N ILE A 136 -15.97 -5.59 -0.03
CA ILE A 136 -14.65 -4.96 -0.06
C ILE A 136 -13.87 -5.25 -1.35
N ILE A 137 -13.93 -6.48 -1.84
CA ILE A 137 -13.28 -6.92 -3.08
C ILE A 137 -13.91 -6.20 -4.28
N GLN A 138 -15.24 -6.19 -4.38
CA GLN A 138 -15.95 -5.54 -5.47
C GLN A 138 -15.69 -4.03 -5.49
N ALA A 139 -15.61 -3.40 -4.32
CA ALA A 139 -15.25 -1.99 -4.21
C ALA A 139 -13.84 -1.71 -4.78
N ALA A 140 -12.87 -2.59 -4.48
CA ALA A 140 -11.51 -2.47 -4.99
C ALA A 140 -11.42 -2.72 -6.51
N GLN A 141 -12.16 -3.72 -7.02
CA GLN A 141 -12.25 -4.01 -8.46
C GLN A 141 -12.85 -2.81 -9.22
N ASN A 142 -14.00 -2.31 -8.78
CA ASN A 142 -14.65 -1.16 -9.39
C ASN A 142 -13.77 0.09 -9.34
N PHE A 143 -13.06 0.29 -8.25
CA PHE A 143 -12.14 1.42 -8.11
C PHE A 143 -11.03 1.38 -9.16
N LEU A 144 -10.31 0.27 -9.29
CA LEU A 144 -9.23 0.17 -10.28
C LEU A 144 -9.74 0.17 -11.72
N LYS A 145 -10.90 -0.46 -11.97
CA LYS A 145 -11.54 -0.40 -13.29
C LYS A 145 -11.88 1.04 -13.68
N ASN A 146 -12.52 1.80 -12.78
CA ASN A 146 -12.96 3.16 -13.07
C ASN A 146 -11.80 4.16 -13.11
N GLN A 147 -10.75 3.99 -12.29
CA GLN A 147 -9.66 4.96 -12.21
C GLN A 147 -8.58 4.76 -13.27
N ILE A 148 -8.27 3.54 -13.62
CA ILE A 148 -7.14 3.21 -14.50
C ILE A 148 -7.46 2.13 -15.54
N ASN A 149 -8.74 1.80 -15.73
CA ASN A 149 -9.20 0.74 -16.63
C ASN A 149 -8.43 -0.58 -16.43
N LEU A 150 -8.38 -1.04 -15.19
CA LEU A 150 -7.68 -2.26 -14.78
C LEU A 150 -8.65 -3.26 -14.16
N ASP A 151 -8.81 -4.41 -14.82
CA ASP A 151 -9.52 -5.56 -14.26
C ASP A 151 -8.55 -6.40 -13.43
N VAL A 152 -8.97 -6.78 -12.22
CA VAL A 152 -8.13 -7.53 -11.28
C VAL A 152 -8.84 -8.80 -10.84
N ASP A 153 -8.17 -9.94 -11.01
CA ASP A 153 -8.56 -11.17 -10.32
C ASP A 153 -8.24 -11.03 -8.82
N SER A 154 -9.23 -11.29 -7.99
CA SER A 154 -9.13 -11.10 -6.54
C SER A 154 -8.52 -12.29 -5.79
N ASN A 155 -8.04 -13.32 -6.49
CA ASN A 155 -7.39 -14.47 -5.85
C ASN A 155 -6.03 -14.07 -5.28
N PRO A 156 -5.83 -14.09 -3.95
CA PRO A 156 -4.55 -13.75 -3.36
C PRO A 156 -3.52 -14.87 -3.61
N ASN A 157 -2.42 -14.54 -4.26
CA ASN A 157 -1.24 -15.40 -4.37
C ASN A 157 -0.21 -14.96 -3.34
N ILE A 158 -0.15 -15.65 -2.20
CA ILE A 158 0.88 -15.43 -1.20
C ILE A 158 2.00 -16.43 -1.46
N THR A 159 3.14 -15.96 -1.95
CA THR A 159 4.36 -16.75 -1.98
C THR A 159 5.00 -16.68 -0.60
N ILE A 160 4.82 -17.71 0.21
CA ILE A 160 5.51 -17.83 1.49
C ILE A 160 6.93 -18.31 1.20
N ASP A 161 7.92 -17.61 1.73
CA ASP A 161 9.33 -18.01 1.63
C ASP A 161 9.50 -19.38 2.32
N GLU A 162 9.95 -20.39 1.55
CA GLU A 162 10.16 -21.75 2.09
C GLU A 162 11.14 -21.79 3.27
N GLN A 163 12.06 -20.83 3.36
CA GLN A 163 12.98 -20.72 4.49
C GLN A 163 12.25 -20.38 5.78
N ILE A 164 11.21 -19.55 5.72
CA ILE A 164 10.37 -19.20 6.87
C ILE A 164 9.55 -20.42 7.32
N LEU A 165 9.03 -21.21 6.37
CA LEU A 165 8.31 -22.45 6.67
C LEU A 165 9.21 -23.49 7.34
N LYS A 166 10.45 -23.63 6.86
CA LYS A 166 11.43 -24.57 7.45
C LYS A 166 11.85 -24.14 8.86
N SER A 167 12.11 -22.84 9.08
CA SER A 167 12.49 -22.33 10.41
C SER A 167 11.38 -22.48 11.46
N ASN A 168 10.12 -22.31 11.07
CA ASN A 168 8.98 -22.51 11.97
C ASN A 168 8.69 -23.99 12.25
N LYS A 169 8.91 -24.90 11.29
CA LYS A 169 8.83 -26.35 11.53
C LYS A 169 9.87 -26.82 12.55
N ILE A 170 11.11 -26.34 12.45
CA ILE A 170 12.19 -26.72 13.38
C ILE A 170 11.88 -26.24 14.81
N LYS A 171 11.31 -25.05 14.99
CA LYS A 171 10.94 -24.55 16.32
C LYS A 171 9.83 -25.34 17.01
N ASN A 172 8.89 -25.91 16.25
CA ASN A 172 7.80 -26.71 16.82
C ASN A 172 8.21 -28.16 17.17
N PHE A 173 9.31 -28.66 16.64
CA PHE A 173 9.86 -30.01 16.98
C PHE A 173 10.86 -29.98 18.13
N SER A 174 11.30 -28.84 18.62
CA SER A 174 12.25 -28.70 19.74
C SER A 174 11.59 -28.36 21.08
N SER A 175 10.26 -28.45 21.15
CA SER A 175 9.46 -28.15 22.36
C SER A 175 8.62 -29.36 22.86
N GLU A 176 9.02 -30.59 22.51
CA GLU A 176 8.53 -31.81 23.16
C GLU A 176 9.64 -32.47 24.00
#